data_4da15d4f7d3909e07dd7de8c30ae431a
#
_entry.id   4da15d4f7d3909e07dd7de8c30ae431a
#
_cell.length_a   1.000
_cell.length_b   1.000
_cell.length_c   1.000
_cell.angle_alpha   90.00
_cell.angle_beta   90.00
_cell.angle_gamma   90.00
#
_symmetry.space_group_name_H-M   'P 1'
#
loop_
_entity.id
_entity.type
_entity.pdbx_description
1 polymer ?
#
loop_
_entity_poly.entity_id
_entity_poly.type
_entity_poly.pdbx_seq_one_letter_code
_entity_poly.pdbx_strand_id
1 'polypeptide(L)'
;PVNLLTGSFSWNYTDLSLYGRHDLPFTRYYESTAFEQDHHFGNGFTTNYSYELNVDLLYADFFMPHNRHVYFSMMPDGSYRAKAGSAFSLDVTDTSYVIRHRDGTTYIFDRNDNSVSQKIRSISSLDGEQIVYAYNGDLISSVTGDAGTLTFTYSGEHVTRVTDSTGRSITLSYDGELLTAVENPDGDS
;
A
#
# COMPACT_ATOMS: atom_id res chain seq x y z
N PRO A 1 12.39 -14.43 7.53
CA PRO A 1 12.60 -15.89 7.31
C PRO A 1 12.89 -16.19 5.85
N VAL A 2 13.56 -17.30 5.58
CA VAL A 2 13.81 -17.80 4.22
C VAL A 2 12.77 -18.87 3.89
N ASN A 3 12.09 -18.73 2.76
CA ASN A 3 11.21 -19.75 2.24
C ASN A 3 12.05 -20.86 1.58
N LEU A 4 12.10 -22.04 2.17
CA LEU A 4 12.94 -23.16 1.71
C LEU A 4 12.50 -23.71 0.34
N LEU A 5 11.26 -23.47 -0.08
CA LEU A 5 10.75 -23.94 -1.38
C LEU A 5 11.14 -23.00 -2.52
N THR A 6 11.11 -21.69 -2.30
CA THR A 6 11.38 -20.68 -3.32
C THR A 6 12.74 -20.04 -3.19
N GLY A 7 13.42 -20.19 -2.04
CA GLY A 7 14.64 -19.46 -1.71
C GLY A 7 14.42 -17.99 -1.40
N SER A 8 13.17 -17.51 -1.39
CA SER A 8 12.87 -16.10 -1.11
C SER A 8 13.17 -15.78 0.35
N PHE A 9 13.74 -14.59 0.57
CA PHE A 9 13.89 -13.99 1.89
C PHE A 9 12.83 -12.91 2.06
N SER A 10 12.09 -12.98 3.16
CA SER A 10 11.12 -11.95 3.54
C SER A 10 11.39 -11.45 4.96
N TRP A 11 11.17 -10.16 5.17
CA TRP A 11 11.36 -9.49 6.46
C TRP A 11 10.35 -8.36 6.61
N ASN A 12 9.99 -8.04 7.85
CA ASN A 12 9.17 -6.88 8.17
C ASN A 12 9.64 -6.22 9.45
N TYR A 13 9.38 -4.93 9.56
CA TYR A 13 9.66 -4.13 10.74
C TYR A 13 8.67 -2.96 10.84
N THR A 14 8.18 -2.72 12.06
CA THR A 14 7.33 -1.56 12.34
C THR A 14 8.19 -0.46 12.94
N ASP A 15 8.35 0.64 12.19
CA ASP A 15 9.23 1.75 12.56
C ASP A 15 8.53 2.79 13.44
N LEU A 16 7.23 3.02 13.19
CA LEU A 16 6.38 3.94 13.96
C LEU A 16 5.05 3.24 14.26
N SER A 17 4.42 3.62 15.37
CA SER A 17 3.03 3.26 15.65
C SER A 17 2.35 4.38 16.44
N LEU A 18 1.22 4.85 15.93
CA LEU A 18 0.29 5.68 16.66
C LEU A 18 -0.75 4.76 17.28
N TYR A 19 -0.93 4.88 18.59
CA TYR A 19 -1.86 4.06 19.35
C TYR A 19 -3.22 4.76 19.48
N GLY A 20 -4.30 4.03 19.25
CA GLY A 20 -5.66 4.54 19.32
C GLY A 20 -6.67 3.40 19.48
N ARG A 21 -7.93 3.66 19.15
CA ARG A 21 -8.94 2.60 19.05
C ARG A 21 -8.56 1.58 17.99
N HIS A 22 -8.08 2.09 16.85
CA HIS A 22 -7.42 1.33 15.80
C HIS A 22 -6.03 1.96 15.63
N ASP A 23 -5.01 1.16 15.86
CA ASP A 23 -3.63 1.61 15.76
C ASP A 23 -3.27 1.97 14.31
N LEU A 24 -2.39 2.96 14.14
CA LEU A 24 -1.87 3.36 12.83
C LEU A 24 -0.36 3.09 12.79
N PRO A 25 0.06 1.84 12.53
CA PRO A 25 1.47 1.50 12.41
C PRO A 25 2.03 1.92 11.05
N PHE A 26 3.32 2.25 11.00
CA PHE A 26 4.10 2.27 9.77
C PHE A 26 5.04 1.06 9.76
N THR A 27 4.72 0.09 8.91
CA THR A 27 5.44 -1.19 8.80
C THR A 27 5.99 -1.34 7.40
N ARG A 28 7.29 -1.62 7.30
CA ARG A 28 7.96 -1.97 6.05
C ARG A 28 8.05 -3.48 5.89
N TYR A 29 7.87 -3.92 4.66
CA TYR A 29 8.00 -5.31 4.25
C TYR A 29 9.03 -5.42 3.14
N TYR A 30 10.01 -6.30 3.29
CA TYR A 30 10.98 -6.62 2.27
C TYR A 30 10.69 -8.01 1.71
N GLU A 31 10.75 -8.14 0.39
CA GLU A 31 10.62 -9.41 -0.32
C GLU A 31 11.69 -9.51 -1.41
N SER A 32 12.62 -10.46 -1.30
CA SER A 32 13.75 -10.57 -2.23
C SER A 32 13.33 -10.95 -3.65
N THR A 33 12.16 -11.57 -3.83
CA THR A 33 11.59 -11.89 -5.15
C THR A 33 10.95 -10.69 -5.84
N ALA A 34 10.71 -9.60 -5.12
CA ALA A 34 10.18 -8.33 -5.63
C ALA A 34 11.26 -7.24 -5.76
N PHE A 35 12.56 -7.62 -5.75
CA PHE A 35 13.68 -6.70 -5.70
C PHE A 35 13.69 -5.67 -6.84
N GLU A 36 13.17 -6.00 -8.02
CA GLU A 36 13.07 -5.07 -9.15
C GLU A 36 11.87 -4.12 -9.08
N GLN A 37 11.01 -4.25 -8.06
CA GLN A 37 9.84 -3.40 -7.88
C GLN A 37 10.15 -2.31 -6.86
N ASP A 38 10.05 -1.05 -7.27
CA ASP A 38 10.15 0.12 -6.40
C ASP A 38 8.72 0.67 -6.13
N HIS A 39 8.39 0.75 -4.86
CA HIS A 39 7.15 1.35 -4.35
C HIS A 39 7.45 2.61 -3.51
N HIS A 40 8.41 3.45 -3.95
CA HIS A 40 8.89 4.66 -3.27
C HIS A 40 9.70 4.42 -1.98
N PHE A 41 9.96 3.16 -1.62
CA PHE A 41 10.70 2.77 -0.41
C PHE A 41 11.99 2.01 -0.73
N GLY A 42 12.41 2.03 -2.00
CA GLY A 42 13.55 1.28 -2.54
C GLY A 42 13.18 -0.15 -2.95
N ASN A 43 14.07 -0.74 -3.73
CA ASN A 43 13.87 -2.04 -4.37
C ASN A 43 13.50 -3.15 -3.38
N GLY A 44 12.39 -3.84 -3.66
CA GLY A 44 11.88 -4.95 -2.87
C GLY A 44 11.11 -4.55 -1.61
N PHE A 45 10.98 -3.25 -1.33
CA PHE A 45 10.23 -2.78 -0.17
C PHE A 45 8.80 -2.35 -0.53
N THR A 46 7.85 -2.79 0.28
CA THR A 46 6.48 -2.29 0.36
C THR A 46 6.18 -1.87 1.78
N THR A 47 5.07 -1.17 1.99
CA THR A 47 4.57 -0.85 3.33
C THR A 47 3.15 -1.36 3.50
N ASN A 48 2.65 -1.33 4.74
CA ASN A 48 1.24 -1.63 5.00
C ASN A 48 0.25 -0.62 4.37
N TYR A 49 0.76 0.40 3.68
CA TYR A 49 -0.03 1.39 2.91
C TYR A 49 0.22 1.30 1.40
N SER A 50 1.04 0.37 0.92
CA SER A 50 1.32 0.15 -0.50
C SER A 50 0.20 -0.68 -1.13
N TYR A 51 -0.85 0.01 -1.59
CA TYR A 51 -1.94 -0.57 -2.37
C TYR A 51 -2.02 0.10 -3.73
N GLU A 52 -2.16 -0.69 -4.77
CA GLU A 52 -2.26 -0.22 -6.14
C GLU A 52 -3.32 -1.02 -6.88
N LEU A 53 -4.07 -0.37 -7.74
CA LEU A 53 -5.01 -1.02 -8.66
C LEU A 53 -4.65 -0.61 -10.08
N ASN A 54 -4.21 -1.55 -10.88
CA ASN A 54 -3.96 -1.35 -12.30
C ASN A 54 -5.14 -1.87 -13.11
N VAL A 55 -5.76 -0.99 -13.90
CA VAL A 55 -6.93 -1.31 -14.72
C VAL A 55 -6.58 -1.14 -16.19
N ASP A 56 -6.73 -2.22 -16.96
CA ASP A 56 -6.55 -2.26 -18.39
C ASP A 56 -7.87 -2.66 -19.07
N LEU A 57 -7.90 -2.68 -20.41
CA LEU A 57 -9.08 -2.96 -21.23
C LEU A 57 -9.73 -4.31 -20.95
N LEU A 58 -8.97 -5.30 -20.48
CA LEU A 58 -9.42 -6.69 -20.31
C LEU A 58 -9.33 -7.20 -18.88
N TYR A 59 -8.67 -6.46 -17.99
CA TYR A 59 -8.42 -6.92 -16.63
C TYR A 59 -8.18 -5.77 -15.66
N ALA A 60 -8.26 -6.09 -14.37
CA ALA A 60 -7.74 -5.28 -13.29
C ALA A 60 -6.84 -6.14 -12.39
N ASP A 61 -5.72 -5.59 -11.94
CA ASP A 61 -4.79 -6.24 -11.02
C ASP A 61 -4.63 -5.41 -9.75
N PHE A 62 -5.04 -5.98 -8.63
CA PHE A 62 -4.99 -5.33 -7.31
C PHE A 62 -3.78 -5.82 -6.53
N PHE A 63 -2.82 -4.93 -6.35
CA PHE A 63 -1.60 -5.15 -5.57
C PHE A 63 -1.79 -4.74 -4.12
N MET A 64 -1.23 -5.53 -3.23
CA MET A 64 -1.29 -5.39 -1.78
C MET A 64 0.11 -5.53 -1.17
N PRO A 65 0.32 -5.06 0.08
CA PRO A 65 1.55 -5.32 0.84
C PRO A 65 2.01 -6.78 0.75
N HIS A 66 3.32 -7.01 0.91
CA HIS A 66 3.98 -8.31 0.71
C HIS A 66 3.93 -8.84 -0.73
N ASN A 67 3.92 -7.96 -1.71
CA ASN A 67 3.89 -8.34 -3.13
C ASN A 67 2.77 -9.34 -3.48
N ARG A 68 1.63 -9.26 -2.78
CA ARG A 68 0.45 -10.05 -3.07
C ARG A 68 -0.42 -9.33 -4.07
N HIS A 69 -1.04 -10.07 -4.98
CA HIS A 69 -1.99 -9.47 -5.91
C HIS A 69 -3.19 -10.36 -6.18
N VAL A 70 -4.26 -9.73 -6.67
CA VAL A 70 -5.50 -10.39 -7.12
C VAL A 70 -5.86 -9.89 -8.50
N TYR A 71 -5.93 -10.82 -9.42
CA TYR A 71 -6.29 -10.57 -10.80
C TYR A 71 -7.81 -10.72 -11.00
N PHE A 72 -8.40 -9.74 -11.68
CA PHE A 72 -9.80 -9.73 -12.10
C PHE A 72 -9.88 -9.66 -13.61
N SER A 73 -10.58 -10.59 -14.24
CA SER A 73 -10.88 -10.54 -15.67
C SER A 73 -12.12 -9.71 -15.92
N MET A 74 -12.09 -8.87 -16.96
CA MET A 74 -13.29 -8.17 -17.43
C MET A 74 -14.20 -9.17 -18.17
N MET A 75 -15.47 -9.14 -17.81
CA MET A 75 -16.52 -9.95 -18.44
C MET A 75 -17.16 -9.20 -19.61
N PRO A 76 -17.87 -9.90 -20.53
CA PRO A 76 -18.53 -9.25 -21.67
C PRO A 76 -19.59 -8.21 -21.30
N ASP A 77 -20.14 -8.28 -20.10
CA ASP A 77 -21.10 -7.31 -19.55
C ASP A 77 -20.44 -6.09 -18.90
N GLY A 78 -19.10 -6.00 -18.92
CA GLY A 78 -18.31 -4.93 -18.32
C GLY A 78 -18.05 -5.11 -16.82
N SER A 79 -18.53 -6.15 -16.20
CA SER A 79 -18.21 -6.49 -14.80
C SER A 79 -16.83 -7.12 -14.68
N TYR A 80 -16.27 -7.13 -13.46
CA TYR A 80 -14.99 -7.76 -13.17
C TYR A 80 -15.18 -9.01 -12.31
N ARG A 81 -14.45 -10.07 -12.61
CA ARG A 81 -14.52 -11.33 -11.87
C ARG A 81 -13.12 -11.85 -11.52
N ALA A 82 -12.88 -12.07 -10.24
CA ALA A 82 -11.70 -12.77 -9.76
C ALA A 82 -11.81 -14.29 -10.04
N LYS A 83 -10.68 -14.99 -9.95
CA LYS A 83 -10.62 -16.45 -10.04
C LYS A 83 -11.59 -17.09 -9.04
N ALA A 84 -12.22 -18.21 -9.42
CA ALA A 84 -13.10 -18.97 -8.55
C ALA A 84 -12.42 -19.33 -7.21
N GLY A 85 -13.12 -19.08 -6.10
CA GLY A 85 -12.59 -19.26 -4.75
C GLY A 85 -11.84 -18.05 -4.19
N SER A 86 -11.65 -16.96 -4.96
CA SER A 86 -11.12 -15.70 -4.42
C SER A 86 -11.99 -15.17 -3.29
N ALA A 87 -11.36 -14.55 -2.29
CA ALA A 87 -12.04 -13.83 -1.22
C ALA A 87 -12.39 -12.39 -1.62
N PHE A 88 -11.97 -11.93 -2.80
CA PHE A 88 -12.14 -10.56 -3.28
C PHE A 88 -13.17 -10.47 -4.39
N SER A 89 -13.92 -9.36 -4.39
CA SER A 89 -14.77 -8.91 -5.50
C SER A 89 -14.40 -7.48 -5.88
N LEU A 90 -14.67 -7.10 -7.15
CA LEU A 90 -14.45 -5.77 -7.67
C LEU A 90 -15.74 -5.27 -8.33
N ASP A 91 -16.25 -4.15 -7.85
CA ASP A 91 -17.36 -3.41 -8.40
C ASP A 91 -16.87 -2.08 -8.97
N VAL A 92 -17.50 -1.61 -10.05
CA VAL A 92 -17.18 -0.34 -10.69
C VAL A 92 -18.38 0.59 -10.56
N THR A 93 -18.11 1.82 -10.13
CA THR A 93 -19.09 2.92 -10.09
C THR A 93 -18.68 4.01 -11.07
N ASP A 94 -19.47 5.07 -11.19
CA ASP A 94 -19.13 6.21 -12.07
C ASP A 94 -17.82 6.90 -11.67
N THR A 95 -17.45 6.85 -10.38
CA THR A 95 -16.31 7.61 -9.82
C THR A 95 -15.27 6.75 -9.11
N SER A 96 -15.51 5.43 -8.97
CA SER A 96 -14.65 4.60 -8.13
C SER A 96 -14.62 3.15 -8.59
N TYR A 97 -13.50 2.50 -8.30
CA TYR A 97 -13.38 1.04 -8.20
C TYR A 97 -13.47 0.66 -6.72
N VAL A 98 -14.35 -0.30 -6.40
CA VAL A 98 -14.62 -0.73 -5.03
C VAL A 98 -14.28 -2.21 -4.90
N ILE A 99 -13.17 -2.51 -4.21
CA ILE A 99 -12.76 -3.88 -3.94
C ILE A 99 -13.23 -4.26 -2.54
N ARG A 100 -13.90 -5.40 -2.42
CA ARG A 100 -14.34 -5.96 -1.13
C ARG A 100 -13.69 -7.30 -0.88
N HIS A 101 -13.15 -7.46 0.32
CA HIS A 101 -12.69 -8.73 0.83
C HIS A 101 -13.81 -9.39 1.65
N ARG A 102 -13.82 -10.72 1.71
CA ARG A 102 -14.85 -11.51 2.42
C ARG A 102 -14.93 -11.23 3.92
N ASP A 103 -13.86 -10.74 4.56
CA ASP A 103 -13.85 -10.34 5.97
C ASP A 103 -14.56 -9.00 6.21
N GLY A 104 -15.04 -8.33 5.15
CA GLY A 104 -15.71 -7.05 5.18
C GLY A 104 -14.83 -5.84 4.94
N THR A 105 -13.52 -6.03 4.78
CA THR A 105 -12.63 -4.93 4.40
C THR A 105 -12.98 -4.43 3.00
N THR A 106 -13.08 -3.13 2.85
CA THR A 106 -13.39 -2.45 1.59
C THR A 106 -12.27 -1.47 1.24
N TYR A 107 -11.78 -1.59 0.00
CA TYR A 107 -10.78 -0.70 -0.59
C TYR A 107 -11.45 0.13 -1.69
N ILE A 108 -11.32 1.45 -1.63
CA ILE A 108 -11.91 2.37 -2.60
C ILE A 108 -10.79 3.09 -3.34
N PHE A 109 -10.79 2.94 -4.66
CA PHE A 109 -9.88 3.63 -5.58
C PHE A 109 -10.64 4.68 -6.40
N ASP A 110 -10.00 5.81 -6.66
CA ASP A 110 -10.54 6.82 -7.56
C ASP A 110 -10.51 6.29 -9.01
N ARG A 111 -11.64 6.42 -9.72
CA ARG A 111 -11.68 6.03 -11.12
C ARG A 111 -11.13 7.13 -12.00
N ASN A 112 -10.07 6.84 -12.71
CA ASN A 112 -9.48 7.69 -13.73
C ASN A 112 -9.31 6.90 -15.04
N ASP A 113 -10.24 7.08 -15.97
CA ASP A 113 -10.25 6.35 -17.25
C ASP A 113 -9.07 6.74 -18.18
N ASN A 114 -8.30 7.76 -17.83
CA ASN A 114 -7.09 8.18 -18.56
C ASN A 114 -5.79 7.61 -17.97
N SER A 115 -5.87 6.79 -16.94
CA SER A 115 -4.71 6.18 -16.28
C SER A 115 -4.95 4.69 -16.07
N VAL A 116 -3.91 3.89 -16.25
CA VAL A 116 -3.92 2.47 -15.86
C VAL A 116 -3.87 2.34 -14.35
N SER A 117 -2.99 3.08 -13.68
CA SER A 117 -2.87 3.06 -12.22
C SER A 117 -3.93 3.96 -11.59
N GLN A 118 -4.65 3.40 -10.62
CA GLN A 118 -5.73 4.06 -9.89
C GLN A 118 -5.31 4.34 -8.45
N LYS A 119 -5.59 5.56 -7.95
CA LYS A 119 -5.21 5.98 -6.60
C LYS A 119 -6.16 5.45 -5.56
N ILE A 120 -5.63 4.80 -4.52
CA ILE A 120 -6.45 4.40 -3.39
C ILE A 120 -6.91 5.64 -2.62
N ARG A 121 -8.22 5.73 -2.35
CA ARG A 121 -8.82 6.81 -1.57
C ARG A 121 -8.93 6.43 -0.10
N SER A 122 -9.41 5.22 0.16
CA SER A 122 -9.64 4.78 1.54
C SER A 122 -9.72 3.27 1.66
N ILE A 123 -9.44 2.80 2.87
CA ILE A 123 -9.70 1.44 3.33
C ILE A 123 -10.64 1.52 4.53
N SER A 124 -11.62 0.66 4.61
CA SER A 124 -12.50 0.55 5.77
C SER A 124 -12.76 -0.91 6.14
N SER A 125 -12.96 -1.18 7.42
CA SER A 125 -13.28 -2.50 7.98
C SER A 125 -14.64 -2.51 8.68
N LEU A 126 -15.16 -3.71 8.99
CA LEU A 126 -16.47 -3.87 9.61
C LEU A 126 -16.56 -3.31 11.05
N ASP A 127 -15.45 -3.25 11.77
CA ASP A 127 -15.38 -2.72 13.13
C ASP A 127 -15.33 -1.19 13.20
N GLY A 128 -15.37 -0.53 12.02
CA GLY A 128 -15.44 0.91 11.88
C GLY A 128 -14.07 1.59 11.73
N GLU A 129 -12.98 0.82 11.60
CA GLU A 129 -11.70 1.40 11.20
C GLU A 129 -11.82 2.04 9.81
N GLN A 130 -11.26 3.23 9.66
CA GLN A 130 -11.13 3.89 8.37
C GLN A 130 -9.73 4.49 8.21
N ILE A 131 -9.09 4.17 7.09
CA ILE A 131 -7.82 4.75 6.67
C ILE A 131 -8.08 5.57 5.41
N VAL A 132 -7.69 6.84 5.41
CA VAL A 132 -7.87 7.78 4.29
C VAL A 132 -6.52 8.21 3.77
N TYR A 133 -6.37 8.22 2.46
CA TYR A 133 -5.16 8.62 1.75
C TYR A 133 -5.31 10.01 1.15
N ALA A 134 -4.27 10.82 1.27
CA ALA A 134 -4.13 12.09 0.56
C ALA A 134 -2.89 12.06 -0.33
N TYR A 135 -2.93 12.82 -1.42
CA TYR A 135 -1.89 12.83 -2.44
C TYR A 135 -1.39 14.25 -2.73
N ASN A 136 -0.13 14.33 -3.15
CA ASN A 136 0.45 15.49 -3.81
C ASN A 136 0.94 15.02 -5.20
N GLY A 137 0.22 15.40 -6.28
CA GLY A 137 0.41 14.74 -7.57
C GLY A 137 0.10 13.25 -7.49
N ASP A 138 1.05 12.40 -7.87
CA ASP A 138 0.91 10.94 -7.84
C ASP A 138 1.43 10.29 -6.56
N LEU A 139 2.11 11.06 -5.71
CA LEU A 139 2.72 10.59 -4.48
C LEU A 139 1.77 10.71 -3.29
N ILE A 140 1.72 9.69 -2.44
CA ILE A 140 0.96 9.71 -1.18
C ILE A 140 1.59 10.77 -0.25
N SER A 141 0.85 11.81 0.09
CA SER A 141 1.32 12.85 1.03
C SER A 141 1.02 12.52 2.48
N SER A 142 -0.10 11.85 2.74
CA SER A 142 -0.44 11.41 4.08
C SER A 142 -1.42 10.23 4.08
N VAL A 143 -1.42 9.52 5.20
CA VAL A 143 -2.37 8.48 5.56
C VAL A 143 -2.94 8.81 6.93
N THR A 144 -4.26 8.87 7.06
CA THR A 144 -4.97 9.24 8.28
C THR A 144 -5.90 8.12 8.72
N GLY A 145 -5.82 7.74 9.98
CA GLY A 145 -6.71 6.81 10.66
C GLY A 145 -7.20 7.38 12.01
N ASP A 146 -7.89 6.58 12.78
CA ASP A 146 -8.43 7.00 14.10
C ASP A 146 -7.34 7.44 15.09
N ALA A 147 -6.17 6.82 15.03
CA ALA A 147 -5.05 7.12 15.93
C ALA A 147 -4.29 8.41 15.56
N GLY A 148 -4.48 8.94 14.35
CA GLY A 148 -3.80 10.14 13.89
C GLY A 148 -3.42 10.09 12.41
N THR A 149 -2.33 10.76 12.05
CA THR A 149 -1.85 10.90 10.67
C THR A 149 -0.37 10.58 10.56
N LEU A 150 -0.01 9.88 9.49
CA LEU A 150 1.36 9.72 9.00
C LEU A 150 1.54 10.60 7.79
N THR A 151 2.60 11.41 7.76
CA THR A 151 2.94 12.32 6.66
C THR A 151 4.24 11.87 6.00
N PHE A 152 4.28 11.84 4.68
CA PHE A 152 5.40 11.37 3.88
C PHE A 152 6.10 12.53 3.20
N THR A 153 7.44 12.58 3.32
CA THR A 153 8.30 13.55 2.63
C THR A 153 9.17 12.81 1.63
N TYR A 154 9.31 13.37 0.45
CA TYR A 154 10.00 12.76 -0.68
C TYR A 154 11.23 13.55 -1.13
N SER A 155 12.19 12.84 -1.72
CA SER A 155 13.23 13.39 -2.59
C SER A 155 13.16 12.62 -3.92
N GLY A 156 12.74 13.31 -5.01
CA GLY A 156 12.34 12.63 -6.22
C GLY A 156 11.13 11.73 -5.96
N GLU A 157 11.24 10.46 -6.26
CA GLU A 157 10.19 9.45 -6.05
C GLU A 157 10.35 8.67 -4.73
N HIS A 158 11.49 8.79 -4.04
CA HIS A 158 11.75 8.08 -2.80
C HIS A 158 11.26 8.82 -1.57
N VAL A 159 10.60 8.09 -0.66
CA VAL A 159 10.24 8.58 0.68
C VAL A 159 11.50 8.73 1.52
N THR A 160 11.84 9.94 1.93
CA THR A 160 13.01 10.22 2.78
C THR A 160 12.67 10.40 4.25
N ARG A 161 11.40 10.70 4.56
CA ARG A 161 10.95 10.82 5.95
C ARG A 161 9.48 10.44 6.07
N VAL A 162 9.17 9.76 7.18
CA VAL A 162 7.78 9.56 7.64
C VAL A 162 7.65 10.19 9.01
N THR A 163 6.67 11.09 9.17
CA THR A 163 6.40 11.80 10.43
C THR A 163 5.00 11.50 10.90
N ASP A 164 4.84 11.15 12.17
CA ASP A 164 3.53 10.97 12.78
C ASP A 164 2.97 12.27 13.36
N SER A 165 1.66 12.28 13.64
CA SER A 165 0.97 13.47 14.19
C SER A 165 1.41 13.88 15.60
N THR A 166 2.25 13.08 16.27
CA THR A 166 2.88 13.45 17.56
C THR A 166 4.25 14.12 17.37
N GLY A 167 4.76 14.17 16.14
CA GLY A 167 6.04 14.78 15.78
C GLY A 167 7.23 13.81 15.78
N ARG A 168 7.02 12.50 16.07
CA ARG A 168 8.06 11.50 15.89
C ARG A 168 8.28 11.23 14.40
N SER A 169 9.51 11.00 14.00
CA SER A 169 9.81 10.71 12.60
C SER A 169 10.91 9.69 12.45
N ILE A 170 10.84 8.96 11.35
CA ILE A 170 11.94 8.16 10.83
C ILE A 170 12.52 8.84 9.60
N THR A 171 13.82 8.62 9.36
CA THR A 171 14.51 9.09 8.15
C THR A 171 15.01 7.88 7.38
N LEU A 172 14.81 7.89 6.06
CA LEU A 172 15.23 6.84 5.15
C LEU A 172 16.34 7.38 4.24
N SER A 173 17.41 6.63 4.08
CA SER A 173 18.57 6.97 3.22
C SER A 173 18.73 5.93 2.14
N TYR A 174 19.14 6.38 0.94
CA TYR A 174 19.24 5.55 -0.25
C TYR A 174 20.59 5.70 -0.94
N ASP A 175 21.01 4.64 -1.63
CA ASP A 175 22.05 4.65 -2.65
C ASP A 175 21.42 4.17 -3.97
N GLY A 176 21.09 5.11 -4.87
CA GLY A 176 20.21 4.85 -6.02
C GLY A 176 18.86 4.34 -5.53
N GLU A 177 18.43 3.18 -6.03
CA GLU A 177 17.17 2.52 -5.67
C GLU A 177 17.29 1.64 -4.42
N LEU A 178 18.46 1.59 -3.75
CA LEU A 178 18.66 0.76 -2.57
C LEU A 178 18.43 1.54 -1.29
N LEU A 179 17.49 1.10 -0.46
CA LEU A 179 17.36 1.58 0.92
C LEU A 179 18.58 1.09 1.74
N THR A 180 19.41 2.03 2.23
CA THR A 180 20.68 1.73 2.92
C THR A 180 20.60 1.92 4.42
N ALA A 181 19.76 2.84 4.89
CA ALA A 181 19.58 3.07 6.33
C ALA A 181 18.16 3.57 6.66
N VAL A 182 17.72 3.27 7.86
CA VAL A 182 16.53 3.85 8.47
C VAL A 182 16.87 4.24 9.89
N GLU A 183 16.78 5.54 10.18
CA GLU A 183 17.00 6.09 11.51
C GLU A 183 15.66 6.24 12.22
N ASN A 184 15.53 5.62 13.37
CA ASN A 184 14.35 5.68 14.23
C ASN A 184 14.29 7.00 15.03
N PRO A 185 13.09 7.37 15.61
CA PRO A 185 12.94 8.59 16.41
C PRO A 185 13.90 8.70 17.58
N ASP A 186 14.38 7.58 18.12
CA ASP A 186 15.31 7.49 19.25
C ASP A 186 16.80 7.56 18.81
N GLY A 187 17.08 7.70 17.52
CA GLY A 187 18.42 7.81 16.96
C GLY A 187 19.16 6.47 16.81
N ASP A 188 18.51 5.35 17.00
CA ASP A 188 19.02 4.02 16.71
C ASP A 188 18.82 3.69 15.23
N SER A 189 19.88 3.20 14.57
CA SER A 189 19.91 2.84 13.14
C SER A 189 20.15 1.35 12.93
#